data_7cfebf77efbe4fa6bd454c2b4a17c469
#
_entry.id   7cfebf77efbe4fa6bd454c2b4a17c469
#
_cell.length_a   1.000
_cell.length_b   1.000
_cell.length_c   1.000
_cell.angle_alpha   90.00
_cell.angle_beta   90.00
_cell.angle_gamma   90.00
#
_symmetry.space_group_name_H-M   'P 1'
#
loop_
_entity.id
_entity.type
_entity.pdbx_description
1 polymer ?
#
loop_
_entity_poly.entity_id
_entity_poly.type
_entity_poly.pdbx_seq_one_letter_code
_entity_poly.pdbx_strand_id
1 'polypeptide(L)'
;MISSMGGYRCCHIQFWNMVIMEKEKRYVASISGGKDSMAMVLGLMEKGWPLTHCVYFDTGMEFSCIRKNIEKVRLELEQYGCELVILQPERHFLEEMLLRRIKCRDGSSHYGSYWCGGPCRWMTRLKINACEKYVKSLGANAVEYIGIAADESGRVKGKSYPLVEWGWTEYQCLQYCYAKGYSWQEGGIELYSILDRVSCWCCRNKNLRELNAIYHNLPQYWDKLRALQSYIEEPYKPQYTIFDLEERFVKRGRQRGLWEV
;
A
#
# COMPACT_ATOMS: atom_id res chain seq x y z
N MET A 1 -17.43 19.58 -66.36
CA MET A 1 -16.49 18.61 -65.82
C MET A 1 -15.76 19.29 -64.69
N ILE A 2 -16.18 19.06 -63.46
CA ILE A 2 -15.44 19.47 -62.27
C ILE A 2 -15.27 18.19 -61.44
N SER A 3 -14.06 17.69 -61.43
CA SER A 3 -13.65 16.44 -60.77
C SER A 3 -13.45 16.64 -59.28
N SER A 4 -13.97 15.73 -58.51
CA SER A 4 -13.90 15.55 -57.09
C SER A 4 -12.46 15.44 -56.55
N MET A 5 -12.05 16.35 -55.69
CA MET A 5 -10.88 16.20 -54.77
C MET A 5 -11.35 16.38 -53.36
N GLY A 6 -11.84 15.34 -52.72
CA GLY A 6 -12.34 15.41 -51.36
C GLY A 6 -12.28 14.06 -50.62
N GLY A 7 -11.13 13.43 -50.50
CA GLY A 7 -11.02 12.16 -49.83
C GLY A 7 -9.78 11.86 -48.97
N TYR A 8 -8.73 12.65 -49.09
CA TYR A 8 -7.41 12.29 -48.52
C TYR A 8 -7.00 13.03 -47.22
N ARG A 9 -7.75 14.03 -46.78
CA ARG A 9 -7.39 14.78 -45.55
C ARG A 9 -7.81 14.13 -44.23
N CYS A 10 -8.84 13.32 -44.23
CA CYS A 10 -9.36 12.75 -42.96
C CYS A 10 -8.50 11.60 -42.42
N CYS A 11 -7.98 10.74 -43.29
CA CYS A 11 -7.14 9.61 -42.91
C CYS A 11 -5.78 10.02 -42.35
N HIS A 12 -5.19 11.11 -42.88
CA HIS A 12 -3.89 11.58 -42.40
C HIS A 12 -3.95 12.14 -40.97
N ILE A 13 -5.00 12.86 -40.59
CA ILE A 13 -5.17 13.42 -39.23
C ILE A 13 -5.39 12.30 -38.21
N GLN A 14 -6.19 11.29 -38.56
CA GLN A 14 -6.38 10.13 -37.68
C GLN A 14 -5.13 9.28 -37.54
N PHE A 15 -4.39 9.07 -38.61
CA PHE A 15 -3.11 8.36 -38.58
C PHE A 15 -2.05 9.10 -37.75
N TRP A 16 -1.92 10.43 -37.91
CA TRP A 16 -1.04 11.25 -37.11
C TRP A 16 -1.44 11.31 -35.63
N ASN A 17 -2.73 11.40 -35.33
CA ASN A 17 -3.21 11.30 -33.94
C ASN A 17 -2.95 9.92 -33.32
N MET A 18 -3.11 8.84 -34.07
CA MET A 18 -2.79 7.48 -33.63
C MET A 18 -1.28 7.30 -33.41
N VAL A 19 -0.44 7.82 -34.31
CA VAL A 19 1.03 7.77 -34.19
C VAL A 19 1.54 8.69 -33.05
N ILE A 20 0.86 9.81 -32.77
CA ILE A 20 1.18 10.68 -31.63
C ILE A 20 0.74 10.02 -30.33
N MET A 21 -0.41 9.36 -30.27
CA MET A 21 -0.86 8.62 -29.08
C MET A 21 0.04 7.42 -28.74
N GLU A 22 0.69 6.78 -29.74
CA GLU A 22 1.66 5.70 -29.49
C GLU A 22 2.99 6.17 -28.89
N LYS A 23 3.28 7.47 -28.88
CA LYS A 23 4.56 8.04 -28.41
C LYS A 23 4.52 8.70 -27.04
N GLU A 24 3.37 8.91 -26.43
CA GLU A 24 3.34 9.49 -25.09
C GLU A 24 3.77 8.48 -24.03
N LYS A 25 4.96 8.69 -23.50
CA LYS A 25 5.51 7.91 -22.40
C LYS A 25 4.67 8.13 -21.14
N ARG A 26 4.16 7.05 -20.54
CA ARG A 26 3.40 7.12 -19.30
C ARG A 26 4.34 6.93 -18.11
N TYR A 27 4.19 7.78 -17.09
CA TYR A 27 4.99 7.73 -15.88
C TYR A 27 4.07 7.43 -14.70
N VAL A 28 4.26 6.29 -14.08
CA VAL A 28 3.33 5.72 -13.09
C VAL A 28 4.03 5.55 -11.76
N ALA A 29 3.58 6.23 -10.72
CA ALA A 29 4.05 6.03 -9.36
C ALA A 29 3.11 5.10 -8.58
N SER A 30 3.67 4.04 -7.98
CA SER A 30 2.91 3.20 -7.03
C SER A 30 2.96 3.82 -5.63
N ILE A 31 1.80 4.25 -5.12
CA ILE A 31 1.68 4.82 -3.78
C ILE A 31 0.98 3.84 -2.84
N SER A 32 1.55 3.60 -1.67
CA SER A 32 0.96 2.74 -0.63
C SER A 32 0.39 3.52 0.55
N GLY A 33 0.61 4.84 0.57
CA GLY A 33 0.28 5.71 1.69
C GLY A 33 1.25 5.61 2.88
N GLY A 34 2.27 4.74 2.82
CA GLY A 34 3.39 4.72 3.78
C GLY A 34 4.44 5.77 3.43
N LYS A 35 5.31 6.11 4.39
CA LYS A 35 6.28 7.23 4.34
C LYS A 35 7.12 7.27 3.06
N ASP A 36 7.65 6.12 2.63
CA ASP A 36 8.59 6.08 1.51
C ASP A 36 7.87 6.35 0.18
N SER A 37 6.72 5.71 -0.06
CA SER A 37 5.93 5.95 -1.27
C SER A 37 5.34 7.37 -1.31
N MET A 38 4.99 7.94 -0.15
CA MET A 38 4.54 9.33 -0.05
C MET A 38 5.69 10.30 -0.36
N ALA A 39 6.87 10.10 0.27
CA ALA A 39 8.06 10.91 0.02
C ALA A 39 8.48 10.87 -1.45
N MET A 40 8.41 9.69 -2.08
CA MET A 40 8.68 9.55 -3.51
C MET A 40 7.73 10.40 -4.36
N VAL A 41 6.42 10.28 -4.16
CA VAL A 41 5.43 11.01 -4.96
C VAL A 41 5.57 12.52 -4.78
N LEU A 42 5.68 12.99 -3.54
CA LEU A 42 5.88 14.40 -3.23
C LEU A 42 7.21 14.93 -3.81
N GLY A 43 8.27 14.14 -3.72
CA GLY A 43 9.57 14.48 -4.28
C GLY A 43 9.58 14.52 -5.81
N LEU A 44 8.86 13.62 -6.50
CA LEU A 44 8.67 13.65 -7.95
C LEU A 44 8.02 14.97 -8.38
N MET A 45 6.93 15.36 -7.71
CA MET A 45 6.25 16.63 -8.00
C MET A 45 7.15 17.85 -7.73
N GLU A 46 7.81 17.90 -6.58
CA GLU A 46 8.68 19.03 -6.21
C GLU A 46 9.87 19.19 -7.15
N LYS A 47 10.45 18.07 -7.59
CA LYS A 47 11.59 18.07 -8.52
C LYS A 47 11.18 18.20 -9.99
N GLY A 48 9.89 18.32 -10.30
CA GLY A 48 9.37 18.42 -11.67
C GLY A 48 9.63 17.18 -12.53
N TRP A 49 9.69 16.00 -11.92
CA TRP A 49 9.83 14.76 -12.68
C TRP A 49 8.50 14.42 -13.38
N PRO A 50 8.56 13.83 -14.58
CA PRO A 50 7.34 13.48 -15.29
C PRO A 50 6.53 12.45 -14.47
N LEU A 51 5.28 12.76 -14.20
CA LEU A 51 4.35 11.91 -13.46
C LEU A 51 2.95 12.08 -14.07
N THR A 52 2.43 11.04 -14.69
CA THR A 52 1.13 11.05 -15.36
C THR A 52 0.05 10.35 -14.55
N HIS A 53 0.41 9.30 -13.83
CA HIS A 53 -0.51 8.49 -13.03
C HIS A 53 0.11 8.16 -11.67
N CYS A 54 -0.71 8.18 -10.64
CA CYS A 54 -0.38 7.65 -9.33
C CYS A 54 -1.37 6.54 -9.00
N VAL A 55 -0.89 5.35 -8.64
CA VAL A 55 -1.73 4.17 -8.43
C VAL A 55 -1.71 3.78 -6.96
N TYR A 56 -2.87 3.83 -6.32
CA TYR A 56 -3.12 3.35 -4.98
C TYR A 56 -4.01 2.10 -5.02
N PHE A 57 -3.64 1.07 -4.29
CA PHE A 57 -4.50 -0.10 -4.09
C PHE A 57 -5.05 -0.09 -2.66
N ASP A 58 -6.35 0.21 -2.53
CA ASP A 58 -7.06 0.19 -1.25
C ASP A 58 -7.47 -1.25 -0.90
N THR A 59 -6.88 -1.81 0.12
CA THR A 59 -7.23 -3.15 0.62
C THR A 59 -8.43 -3.10 1.57
N GLY A 60 -8.83 -1.93 2.06
CA GLY A 60 -9.83 -1.75 3.10
C GLY A 60 -9.34 -2.09 4.52
N MET A 61 -8.06 -2.53 4.65
CA MET A 61 -7.50 -3.01 5.93
C MET A 61 -6.33 -2.15 6.44
N GLU A 62 -6.04 -1.05 5.79
CA GLU A 62 -5.05 -0.08 6.26
C GLU A 62 -5.57 0.70 7.48
N PHE A 63 -4.63 1.27 8.25
CA PHE A 63 -4.97 2.28 9.26
C PHE A 63 -5.68 3.48 8.62
N SER A 64 -6.58 4.15 9.34
CA SER A 64 -7.39 5.24 8.77
C SER A 64 -6.56 6.44 8.34
N CYS A 65 -5.42 6.68 8.98
CA CYS A 65 -4.48 7.73 8.59
C CYS A 65 -3.91 7.55 7.16
N ILE A 66 -3.78 6.32 6.68
CA ILE A 66 -3.37 6.04 5.29
C ILE A 66 -4.37 6.66 4.31
N ARG A 67 -5.67 6.40 4.52
CA ARG A 67 -6.72 6.96 3.65
C ARG A 67 -6.76 8.48 3.71
N LYS A 68 -6.59 9.08 4.89
CA LYS A 68 -6.50 10.53 5.05
C LYS A 68 -5.32 11.12 4.25
N ASN A 69 -4.17 10.47 4.30
CA ASN A 69 -2.99 10.90 3.53
C ASN A 69 -3.19 10.74 2.02
N ILE A 70 -3.85 9.67 1.57
CA ILE A 70 -4.19 9.47 0.15
C ILE A 70 -5.16 10.56 -0.34
N GLU A 71 -6.19 10.90 0.45
CA GLU A 71 -7.10 12.00 0.10
C GLU A 71 -6.41 13.36 0.06
N LYS A 72 -5.47 13.62 0.98
CA LYS A 72 -4.69 14.85 0.96
C LYS A 72 -3.82 14.94 -0.28
N VAL A 73 -3.04 13.89 -0.61
CA VAL A 73 -2.16 13.91 -1.79
C VAL A 73 -2.93 13.91 -3.09
N ARG A 74 -4.17 13.43 -3.13
CA ARG A 74 -5.04 13.49 -4.31
C ARG A 74 -5.20 14.92 -4.82
N LEU A 75 -5.43 15.87 -3.91
CA LEU A 75 -5.58 17.28 -4.26
C LEU A 75 -4.29 17.89 -4.84
N GLU A 76 -3.14 17.50 -4.30
CA GLU A 76 -1.83 17.93 -4.80
C GLU A 76 -1.53 17.31 -6.19
N LEU A 77 -1.87 16.04 -6.39
CA LEU A 77 -1.73 15.36 -7.68
C LEU A 77 -2.63 15.99 -8.76
N GLU A 78 -3.87 16.32 -8.42
CA GLU A 78 -4.79 17.02 -9.34
C GLU A 78 -4.21 18.38 -9.79
N GLN A 79 -3.65 19.15 -8.87
CA GLN A 79 -2.98 20.42 -9.18
C GLN A 79 -1.73 20.23 -10.05
N TYR A 80 -1.03 19.12 -9.86
CA TYR A 80 0.14 18.76 -10.67
C TYR A 80 -0.24 18.24 -12.07
N GLY A 81 -1.51 17.93 -12.31
CA GLY A 81 -1.98 17.32 -13.56
C GLY A 81 -1.75 15.81 -13.63
N CYS A 82 -1.61 15.15 -12.49
CA CYS A 82 -1.43 13.71 -12.37
C CYS A 82 -2.73 13.03 -11.94
N GLU A 83 -3.12 11.96 -12.62
CA GLU A 83 -4.30 11.16 -12.28
C GLU A 83 -4.01 10.22 -11.11
N LEU A 84 -4.81 10.30 -10.03
CA LEU A 84 -4.80 9.29 -8.97
C LEU A 84 -5.81 8.17 -9.29
N VAL A 85 -5.31 6.98 -9.51
CA VAL A 85 -6.09 5.77 -9.77
C VAL A 85 -6.19 4.95 -8.50
N ILE A 86 -7.41 4.72 -8.02
CA ILE A 86 -7.66 3.88 -6.85
C ILE A 86 -8.15 2.52 -7.32
N LEU A 87 -7.34 1.49 -7.08
CA LEU A 87 -7.69 0.11 -7.35
C LEU A 87 -8.18 -0.56 -6.07
N GLN A 88 -9.11 -1.49 -6.22
CA GLN A 88 -9.66 -2.28 -5.11
C GLN A 88 -9.65 -3.76 -5.44
N PRO A 89 -9.62 -4.66 -4.45
CA PRO A 89 -9.76 -6.09 -4.68
C PRO A 89 -11.19 -6.41 -5.17
N GLU A 90 -11.32 -7.42 -6.03
CA GLU A 90 -12.63 -7.90 -6.50
C GLU A 90 -13.50 -8.43 -5.35
N ARG A 91 -12.87 -8.95 -4.29
CA ARG A 91 -13.52 -9.44 -3.07
C ARG A 91 -12.97 -8.72 -1.86
N HIS A 92 -13.85 -8.36 -0.96
CA HIS A 92 -13.42 -7.73 0.29
C HIS A 92 -12.52 -8.68 1.10
N PHE A 93 -11.55 -8.09 1.79
CA PHE A 93 -10.59 -8.84 2.61
C PHE A 93 -11.25 -9.83 3.59
N LEU A 94 -12.32 -9.40 4.27
CA LEU A 94 -13.05 -10.26 5.23
C LEU A 94 -13.74 -11.47 4.55
N GLU A 95 -14.21 -11.31 3.31
CA GLU A 95 -14.74 -12.45 2.53
C GLU A 95 -13.62 -13.45 2.22
N GLU A 96 -12.47 -12.98 1.76
CA GLU A 96 -11.31 -13.84 1.51
C GLU A 96 -10.83 -14.54 2.78
N MET A 97 -10.85 -13.83 3.90
CA MET A 97 -10.37 -14.32 5.18
C MET A 97 -11.30 -15.34 5.83
N LEU A 98 -12.63 -15.12 5.74
CA LEU A 98 -13.61 -15.89 6.51
C LEU A 98 -14.48 -16.82 5.66
N LEU A 99 -14.82 -16.43 4.43
CA LEU A 99 -15.88 -17.07 3.66
C LEU A 99 -15.40 -17.79 2.40
N ARG A 100 -14.20 -17.50 1.91
CA ARG A 100 -13.69 -18.14 0.70
C ARG A 100 -13.48 -19.64 0.94
N ARG A 101 -14.08 -20.49 0.10
CA ARG A 101 -13.80 -21.93 0.11
C ARG A 101 -12.43 -22.22 -0.47
N ILE A 102 -11.58 -22.86 0.29
CA ILE A 102 -10.23 -23.27 -0.08
C ILE A 102 -10.18 -24.78 -0.19
N LYS A 103 -9.71 -25.28 -1.33
CA LYS A 103 -9.43 -26.71 -1.54
C LYS A 103 -8.00 -27.03 -1.09
N CYS A 104 -7.86 -28.01 -0.23
CA CYS A 104 -6.57 -28.54 0.22
C CYS A 104 -6.01 -29.55 -0.79
N ARG A 105 -4.71 -29.81 -0.70
CA ARG A 105 -4.03 -30.79 -1.57
C ARG A 105 -4.50 -32.24 -1.33
N ASP A 106 -4.98 -32.55 -0.15
CA ASP A 106 -5.53 -33.86 0.26
C ASP A 106 -6.97 -34.09 -0.21
N GLY A 107 -7.55 -33.15 -0.95
CA GLY A 107 -8.94 -33.20 -1.43
C GLY A 107 -9.96 -32.64 -0.45
N SER A 108 -9.60 -32.35 0.79
CA SER A 108 -10.46 -31.66 1.76
C SER A 108 -10.70 -30.19 1.39
N SER A 109 -11.61 -29.54 2.07
CA SER A 109 -11.83 -28.10 1.89
C SER A 109 -12.21 -27.45 3.21
N HIS A 110 -11.80 -26.20 3.39
CA HIS A 110 -12.19 -25.36 4.52
C HIS A 110 -12.63 -23.98 4.03
N TYR A 111 -13.23 -23.20 4.91
CA TYR A 111 -13.58 -21.81 4.64
C TYR A 111 -12.55 -20.87 5.25
N GLY A 112 -12.28 -19.77 4.53
CA GLY A 112 -11.35 -18.74 4.95
C GLY A 112 -9.89 -19.06 4.67
N SER A 113 -9.13 -17.99 4.43
CA SER A 113 -7.67 -18.05 4.16
C SER A 113 -6.86 -17.92 5.45
N TYR A 114 -7.51 -17.78 6.59
CA TYR A 114 -6.92 -17.54 7.90
C TYR A 114 -6.02 -16.29 7.95
N TRP A 115 -5.15 -16.23 8.94
CA TRP A 115 -4.18 -15.16 9.07
C TRP A 115 -3.08 -15.28 8.02
N CYS A 116 -2.89 -14.20 7.23
CA CYS A 116 -1.83 -14.16 6.24
C CYS A 116 -0.54 -13.65 6.86
N GLY A 117 0.49 -14.48 6.81
CA GLY A 117 1.85 -14.15 7.30
C GLY A 117 2.92 -14.47 6.27
N GLY A 118 4.18 -14.06 6.55
CA GLY A 118 5.29 -14.20 5.62
C GLY A 118 5.06 -13.40 4.34
N PRO A 119 5.36 -13.95 3.15
CA PRO A 119 4.96 -13.35 1.88
C PRO A 119 3.44 -13.33 1.79
N CYS A 120 2.82 -12.18 2.06
CA CYS A 120 1.37 -12.04 2.08
C CYS A 120 0.79 -12.33 0.68
N ARG A 121 0.21 -13.52 0.51
CA ARG A 121 -0.19 -14.01 -0.81
C ARG A 121 -1.42 -13.31 -1.36
N TRP A 122 -2.31 -12.83 -0.49
CA TRP A 122 -3.56 -12.25 -0.94
C TRP A 122 -3.60 -10.72 -0.86
N MET A 123 -3.02 -10.07 0.12
CA MET A 123 -2.97 -8.60 0.12
C MET A 123 -1.84 -8.07 -0.76
N THR A 124 -0.60 -8.46 -0.49
CA THR A 124 0.56 -7.99 -1.27
C THR A 124 0.52 -8.50 -2.71
N ARG A 125 0.16 -9.77 -2.93
CA ARG A 125 0.11 -10.35 -4.26
C ARG A 125 -1.03 -9.78 -5.12
N LEU A 126 -2.23 -9.60 -4.54
CA LEU A 126 -3.35 -8.96 -5.24
C LEU A 126 -3.01 -7.52 -5.61
N LYS A 127 -2.43 -6.76 -4.69
CA LYS A 127 -1.96 -5.40 -4.92
C LYS A 127 -0.96 -5.34 -6.09
N ILE A 128 0.09 -6.16 -6.04
CA ILE A 128 1.12 -6.19 -7.08
C ILE A 128 0.49 -6.54 -8.44
N ASN A 129 -0.29 -7.61 -8.51
CA ASN A 129 -0.92 -8.06 -9.75
C ASN A 129 -1.87 -7.01 -10.34
N ALA A 130 -2.67 -6.34 -9.49
CA ALA A 130 -3.59 -5.30 -9.93
C ALA A 130 -2.85 -4.08 -10.48
N CYS A 131 -1.82 -3.60 -9.76
CA CYS A 131 -0.98 -2.50 -10.21
C CYS A 131 -0.26 -2.85 -11.53
N GLU A 132 0.34 -4.03 -11.64
CA GLU A 132 1.00 -4.49 -12.88
C GLU A 132 0.02 -4.61 -14.04
N LYS A 133 -1.19 -5.13 -13.81
CA LYS A 133 -2.25 -5.19 -14.83
C LYS A 133 -2.63 -3.79 -15.31
N TYR A 134 -2.80 -2.86 -14.37
CA TYR A 134 -3.09 -1.47 -14.71
C TYR A 134 -1.96 -0.84 -15.53
N VAL A 135 -0.71 -0.94 -15.08
CA VAL A 135 0.44 -0.37 -15.80
C VAL A 135 0.55 -0.97 -17.21
N LYS A 136 0.37 -2.28 -17.38
CA LYS A 136 0.35 -2.93 -18.70
C LYS A 136 -0.75 -2.39 -19.61
N SER A 137 -1.91 -2.00 -19.06
CA SER A 137 -3.00 -1.44 -19.88
C SER A 137 -2.68 -0.04 -20.42
N LEU A 138 -1.71 0.67 -19.85
CA LEU A 138 -1.25 1.97 -20.33
C LEU A 138 -0.27 1.90 -21.50
N GLY A 139 0.12 0.70 -21.92
CA GLY A 139 1.01 0.45 -23.06
C GLY A 139 2.44 0.07 -22.66
N ALA A 140 3.22 -0.35 -23.67
CA ALA A 140 4.57 -0.91 -23.48
C ALA A 140 5.62 0.12 -23.01
N ASN A 141 5.34 1.42 -23.11
CA ASN A 141 6.28 2.51 -22.80
C ASN A 141 6.07 3.13 -21.41
N ALA A 142 5.35 2.45 -20.51
CA ALA A 142 5.15 2.93 -19.16
C ALA A 142 6.44 2.80 -18.32
N VAL A 143 6.82 3.88 -17.62
CA VAL A 143 7.89 3.91 -16.62
C VAL A 143 7.26 3.81 -15.25
N GLU A 144 7.66 2.81 -14.46
CA GLU A 144 7.15 2.63 -13.10
C GLU A 144 8.12 3.19 -12.07
N TYR A 145 7.63 4.09 -11.20
CA TYR A 145 8.33 4.60 -10.02
C TYR A 145 7.89 3.82 -8.79
N ILE A 146 8.87 3.30 -8.05
CA ILE A 146 8.64 2.52 -6.82
C ILE A 146 9.38 3.19 -5.65
N GLY A 147 8.66 3.42 -4.55
CA GLY A 147 9.19 4.03 -3.33
C GLY A 147 9.96 3.02 -2.47
N ILE A 148 11.19 2.71 -2.88
CA ILE A 148 12.17 1.98 -2.07
C ILE A 148 13.23 2.97 -1.65
N ALA A 149 13.48 3.11 -0.34
CA ALA A 149 14.46 4.01 0.23
C ALA A 149 15.90 3.54 -0.06
N ALA A 150 16.86 4.46 0.00
CA ALA A 150 18.25 4.19 -0.35
C ALA A 150 18.91 3.13 0.54
N ASP A 151 18.53 3.07 1.81
CA ASP A 151 18.97 2.06 2.78
C ASP A 151 18.32 0.67 2.59
N GLU A 152 17.31 0.55 1.72
CA GLU A 152 16.71 -0.70 1.28
C GLU A 152 17.10 -1.10 -0.16
N SER A 153 18.17 -0.55 -0.72
CA SER A 153 18.57 -0.72 -2.14
C SER A 153 18.75 -2.17 -2.60
N GLY A 154 19.00 -3.12 -1.69
CA GLY A 154 19.02 -4.55 -2.00
C GLY A 154 17.71 -5.15 -2.54
N ARG A 155 16.60 -4.37 -2.50
CA ARG A 155 15.26 -4.77 -3.01
C ARG A 155 14.99 -4.30 -4.45
N VAL A 156 15.91 -3.55 -5.05
CA VAL A 156 15.77 -2.95 -6.39
C VAL A 156 15.70 -4.03 -7.48
N LYS A 157 14.76 -3.91 -8.44
CA LYS A 157 14.53 -4.82 -9.56
C LYS A 157 14.01 -4.08 -10.78
N GLY A 158 14.81 -3.85 -11.79
CA GLY A 158 14.39 -3.49 -13.16
C GLY A 158 13.30 -2.42 -13.36
N LYS A 159 13.01 -1.57 -12.33
CA LYS A 159 12.09 -0.44 -12.36
C LYS A 159 12.86 0.84 -12.01
N SER A 160 12.21 1.99 -11.96
CA SER A 160 12.84 3.24 -11.50
C SER A 160 12.59 3.44 -10.00
N TYR A 161 13.64 3.84 -9.29
CA TYR A 161 13.65 3.99 -7.84
C TYR A 161 14.15 5.39 -7.45
N PRO A 162 13.30 6.42 -7.55
CA PRO A 162 13.70 7.80 -7.33
C PRO A 162 14.38 8.07 -5.99
N LEU A 163 13.90 7.44 -4.90
CA LEU A 163 14.48 7.62 -3.58
C LEU A 163 15.92 7.09 -3.50
N VAL A 164 16.23 5.99 -4.20
CA VAL A 164 17.59 5.46 -4.30
C VAL A 164 18.48 6.41 -5.11
N GLU A 165 17.97 6.94 -6.23
CA GLU A 165 18.68 7.91 -7.06
C GLU A 165 18.97 9.21 -6.31
N TRP A 166 18.04 9.64 -5.42
CA TRP A 166 18.24 10.84 -4.59
C TRP A 166 19.02 10.57 -3.31
N GLY A 167 19.34 9.31 -3.00
CA GLY A 167 20.02 8.91 -1.76
C GLY A 167 19.17 9.07 -0.49
N TRP A 168 17.83 9.07 -0.62
CA TRP A 168 16.94 9.29 0.53
C TRP A 168 16.72 8.00 1.32
N THR A 169 17.11 8.03 2.59
CA THR A 169 16.88 6.95 3.54
C THR A 169 15.44 6.95 4.06
N GLU A 170 15.01 5.84 4.67
CA GLU A 170 13.69 5.72 5.32
C GLU A 170 13.44 6.86 6.33
N TYR A 171 14.47 7.21 7.11
CA TYR A 171 14.39 8.32 8.07
C TYR A 171 14.16 9.67 7.36
N GLN A 172 14.93 9.96 6.31
CA GLN A 172 14.78 11.19 5.55
C GLN A 172 13.41 11.27 4.86
N CYS A 173 12.89 10.16 4.35
CA CYS A 173 11.55 10.09 3.78
C CYS A 173 10.48 10.48 4.82
N LEU A 174 10.59 9.97 6.05
CA LEU A 174 9.65 10.29 7.12
C LEU A 174 9.72 11.78 7.49
N GLN A 175 10.93 12.31 7.70
CA GLN A 175 11.13 13.73 8.05
C GLN A 175 10.63 14.66 6.94
N TYR A 176 10.87 14.31 5.68
CA TYR A 176 10.37 15.05 4.53
C TYR A 176 8.84 15.09 4.50
N CYS A 177 8.18 13.95 4.71
CA CYS A 177 6.73 13.90 4.80
C CYS A 177 6.18 14.76 5.94
N TYR A 178 6.80 14.73 7.12
CA TYR A 178 6.41 15.60 8.23
C TYR A 178 6.55 17.09 7.89
N ALA A 179 7.66 17.48 7.25
CA ALA A 179 7.86 18.86 6.80
C ALA A 179 6.81 19.33 5.78
N LYS A 180 6.24 18.40 4.99
CA LYS A 180 5.10 18.64 4.07
C LYS A 180 3.74 18.55 4.76
N GLY A 181 3.69 18.39 6.09
CA GLY A 181 2.47 18.33 6.88
C GLY A 181 1.68 17.02 6.73
N TYR A 182 2.35 15.92 6.37
CA TYR A 182 1.80 14.57 6.44
C TYR A 182 2.13 13.94 7.78
N SER A 183 1.23 13.11 8.30
CA SER A 183 1.44 12.36 9.54
C SER A 183 0.64 11.06 9.52
N TRP A 184 1.02 10.10 10.36
CA TRP A 184 0.33 8.81 10.46
C TRP A 184 -0.26 8.64 11.86
N GLN A 185 -1.18 9.54 12.21
CA GLN A 185 -1.79 9.57 13.54
C GLN A 185 -3.09 8.76 13.61
N GLU A 186 -3.18 7.94 14.64
CA GLU A 186 -4.38 7.21 15.03
C GLU A 186 -4.65 7.43 16.52
N GLY A 187 -5.83 7.98 16.85
CA GLY A 187 -6.18 8.24 18.25
C GLY A 187 -5.19 9.13 18.98
N GLY A 188 -4.52 10.06 18.28
CA GLY A 188 -3.49 10.93 18.85
C GLY A 188 -2.08 10.31 18.91
N ILE A 189 -1.91 9.06 18.48
CA ILE A 189 -0.62 8.37 18.47
C ILE A 189 -0.02 8.41 17.07
N GLU A 190 1.22 8.87 16.95
CA GLU A 190 1.98 8.77 15.70
C GLU A 190 2.45 7.31 15.50
N LEU A 191 1.97 6.66 14.46
CA LEU A 191 2.20 5.23 14.25
C LEU A 191 3.68 4.88 14.05
N TYR A 192 4.46 5.73 13.38
CA TYR A 192 5.90 5.49 13.21
C TYR A 192 6.71 5.63 14.49
N SER A 193 6.13 6.13 15.58
CA SER A 193 6.78 6.09 16.90
C SER A 193 6.66 4.71 17.58
N ILE A 194 5.69 3.89 17.18
CA ILE A 194 5.39 2.61 17.81
C ILE A 194 5.46 1.40 16.86
N LEU A 195 5.44 1.64 15.55
CA LEU A 195 5.48 0.61 14.51
C LEU A 195 6.66 0.82 13.58
N ASP A 196 7.33 -0.25 13.22
CA ASP A 196 8.41 -0.23 12.22
C ASP A 196 7.86 0.05 10.81
N ARG A 197 6.63 -0.45 10.54
CA ARG A 197 5.93 -0.26 9.27
C ARG A 197 4.46 0.03 9.48
N VAL A 198 3.99 1.12 8.87
CA VAL A 198 2.57 1.44 8.80
C VAL A 198 1.99 0.79 7.55
N SER A 199 1.17 -0.24 7.76
CA SER A 199 0.55 -1.08 6.73
C SER A 199 -0.85 -1.49 7.19
N CYS A 200 -1.34 -2.66 6.78
CA CYS A 200 -2.60 -3.19 7.31
C CYS A 200 -2.55 -3.34 8.83
N TRP A 201 -3.58 -2.88 9.53
CA TRP A 201 -3.66 -2.98 10.99
C TRP A 201 -3.66 -4.44 11.48
N CYS A 202 -4.21 -5.37 10.68
CA CYS A 202 -4.29 -6.82 10.98
C CYS A 202 -3.05 -7.61 10.51
N CYS A 203 -1.95 -6.98 10.11
CA CYS A 203 -0.81 -7.66 9.52
C CYS A 203 -0.11 -8.60 10.53
N ARG A 204 -0.13 -9.91 10.25
CA ARG A 204 0.53 -10.95 11.06
C ARG A 204 2.06 -10.80 11.14
N ASN A 205 2.66 -10.04 10.22
CA ASN A 205 4.12 -9.81 10.21
C ASN A 205 4.58 -8.81 11.27
N LYS A 206 3.67 -8.08 11.94
CA LYS A 206 4.04 -7.22 13.08
C LYS A 206 4.72 -8.04 14.16
N ASN A 207 5.84 -7.53 14.70
CA ASN A 207 6.54 -8.20 15.78
C ASN A 207 5.81 -8.04 17.13
N LEU A 208 6.27 -8.75 18.17
CA LEU A 208 5.61 -8.72 19.50
C LEU A 208 5.67 -7.34 20.16
N ARG A 209 6.70 -6.53 19.87
CA ARG A 209 6.82 -5.15 20.37
C ARG A 209 5.73 -4.28 19.75
N GLU A 210 5.56 -4.35 18.43
CA GLU A 210 4.52 -3.63 17.70
C GLU A 210 3.11 -4.05 18.15
N LEU A 211 2.88 -5.35 18.33
CA LEU A 211 1.57 -5.86 18.79
C LEU A 211 1.26 -5.40 20.22
N ASN A 212 2.26 -5.40 21.11
CA ASN A 212 2.10 -4.86 22.46
C ASN A 212 1.81 -3.35 22.43
N ALA A 213 2.45 -2.61 21.54
CA ALA A 213 2.19 -1.19 21.36
C ALA A 213 0.76 -0.93 20.83
N ILE A 214 0.28 -1.73 19.88
CA ILE A 214 -1.12 -1.67 19.39
C ILE A 214 -2.09 -1.99 20.53
N TYR A 215 -1.84 -3.02 21.33
CA TYR A 215 -2.68 -3.39 22.46
C TYR A 215 -2.88 -2.23 23.44
N HIS A 216 -1.81 -1.53 23.80
CA HIS A 216 -1.87 -0.45 24.79
C HIS A 216 -2.34 0.91 24.21
N ASN A 217 -2.01 1.21 22.98
CA ASN A 217 -2.20 2.56 22.42
C ASN A 217 -3.34 2.66 21.39
N LEU A 218 -3.78 1.53 20.82
CA LEU A 218 -4.76 1.48 19.75
C LEU A 218 -5.85 0.43 20.03
N PRO A 219 -6.60 0.57 21.16
CA PRO A 219 -7.57 -0.43 21.59
C PRO A 219 -8.64 -0.72 20.52
N GLN A 220 -9.04 0.28 19.74
CA GLN A 220 -10.00 0.12 18.65
C GLN A 220 -9.53 -0.87 17.55
N TYR A 221 -8.23 -0.99 17.31
CA TYR A 221 -7.68 -1.97 16.37
C TYR A 221 -7.43 -3.32 17.05
N TRP A 222 -7.10 -3.32 18.33
CA TRP A 222 -6.98 -4.55 19.10
C TRP A 222 -8.31 -5.27 19.22
N ASP A 223 -9.41 -4.56 19.47
CA ASP A 223 -10.76 -5.11 19.52
C ASP A 223 -11.18 -5.73 18.18
N LYS A 224 -10.80 -5.12 17.05
CA LYS A 224 -10.99 -5.73 15.73
C LYS A 224 -10.20 -7.03 15.57
N LEU A 225 -8.96 -7.10 16.06
CA LEU A 225 -8.18 -8.34 16.04
C LEU A 225 -8.80 -9.42 16.91
N ARG A 226 -9.31 -9.08 18.10
CA ARG A 226 -10.06 -10.00 18.98
C ARG A 226 -11.31 -10.53 18.29
N ALA A 227 -12.10 -9.64 17.69
CA ALA A 227 -13.30 -10.03 16.96
C ALA A 227 -12.97 -10.99 15.81
N LEU A 228 -11.92 -10.73 15.02
CA LEU A 228 -11.51 -11.64 13.96
C LEU A 228 -11.02 -12.98 14.51
N GLN A 229 -10.27 -13.00 15.61
CA GLN A 229 -9.78 -14.25 16.22
C GLN A 229 -10.93 -15.13 16.74
N SER A 230 -12.06 -14.54 17.16
CA SER A 230 -13.21 -15.33 17.60
C SER A 230 -13.90 -16.14 16.48
N TYR A 231 -13.66 -15.78 15.22
CA TYR A 231 -14.14 -16.52 14.03
C TYR A 231 -13.09 -17.45 13.42
N ILE A 232 -11.83 -17.39 13.88
CA ILE A 232 -10.71 -18.11 13.29
C ILE A 232 -10.03 -18.94 14.37
N GLU A 233 -10.05 -20.26 14.23
CA GLU A 233 -9.40 -21.19 15.16
C GLU A 233 -7.85 -21.10 15.05
N GLU A 234 -7.33 -20.80 13.85
CA GLU A 234 -5.89 -20.68 13.63
C GLU A 234 -5.28 -19.54 14.44
N PRO A 235 -4.15 -19.77 15.15
CA PRO A 235 -3.52 -18.73 15.95
C PRO A 235 -2.96 -17.60 15.07
N TYR A 236 -3.09 -16.36 15.55
CA TYR A 236 -2.58 -15.17 14.88
C TYR A 236 -1.05 -15.21 14.69
N LYS A 237 -0.31 -15.73 15.66
CA LYS A 237 1.12 -16.09 15.55
C LYS A 237 1.25 -17.60 15.67
N PRO A 238 2.37 -18.23 15.22
CA PRO A 238 2.50 -19.69 15.24
C PRO A 238 2.18 -20.35 16.57
N GLN A 239 2.34 -19.64 17.69
CA GLN A 239 2.18 -20.17 19.05
C GLN A 239 1.16 -19.37 19.88
N TYR A 240 0.51 -18.34 19.31
CA TYR A 240 -0.33 -17.43 20.08
C TYR A 240 -1.56 -16.98 19.28
N THR A 241 -2.73 -17.19 19.84
CA THR A 241 -3.93 -16.47 19.47
C THR A 241 -3.82 -15.00 19.91
N ILE A 242 -4.76 -14.16 19.49
CA ILE A 242 -4.86 -12.78 20.00
C ILE A 242 -5.14 -12.77 21.50
N PHE A 243 -5.92 -13.74 22.00
CA PHE A 243 -6.23 -13.87 23.44
C PHE A 243 -4.97 -14.25 24.25
N ASP A 244 -4.15 -15.18 23.76
CA ASP A 244 -2.88 -15.53 24.42
C ASP A 244 -1.90 -14.34 24.46
N LEU A 245 -1.87 -13.55 23.40
CA LEU A 245 -1.05 -12.34 23.36
C LEU A 245 -1.53 -11.30 24.37
N GLU A 246 -2.84 -11.11 24.51
CA GLU A 246 -3.43 -10.22 25.49
C GLU A 246 -3.04 -10.60 26.92
N GLU A 247 -3.22 -11.86 27.28
CA GLU A 247 -2.78 -12.37 28.59
C GLU A 247 -1.29 -12.14 28.85
N ARG A 248 -0.47 -12.37 27.83
CA ARG A 248 0.98 -12.16 27.90
C ARG A 248 1.33 -10.69 28.13
N PHE A 249 0.61 -9.77 27.46
CA PHE A 249 0.86 -8.33 27.60
C PHE A 249 0.41 -7.81 28.97
N VAL A 250 -0.73 -8.28 29.48
CA VAL A 250 -1.19 -7.98 30.85
C VAL A 250 -0.18 -8.48 31.89
N LYS A 251 0.31 -9.73 31.79
CA LYS A 251 1.29 -10.28 32.73
C LYS A 251 2.59 -9.46 32.73
N ARG A 252 3.08 -9.05 31.56
CA ARG A 252 4.29 -8.21 31.43
C ARG A 252 4.09 -6.81 32.02
N GLY A 253 2.93 -6.20 31.85
CA GLY A 253 2.59 -4.90 32.45
C GLY A 253 2.62 -4.96 33.99
N ARG A 254 2.06 -6.01 34.57
CA ARG A 254 2.10 -6.23 36.04
C ARG A 254 3.52 -6.43 36.58
N GLN A 255 4.36 -7.14 35.86
CA GLN A 255 5.77 -7.36 36.27
C GLN A 255 6.60 -6.07 36.24
N ARG A 256 6.36 -5.16 35.28
CA ARG A 256 7.02 -3.85 35.23
C ARG A 256 6.57 -2.93 36.34
N GLY A 257 5.28 -2.87 36.62
CA GLY A 257 4.76 -2.05 37.73
C GLY A 257 5.19 -2.50 39.14
N LEU A 258 5.69 -3.74 39.28
CA LEU A 258 6.26 -4.23 40.56
C LEU A 258 7.73 -3.76 40.81
N TRP A 259 8.41 -3.21 39.80
CA TRP A 259 9.79 -2.72 39.90
C TRP A 259 9.91 -1.18 39.90
N GLU A 260 8.78 -0.49 39.79
CA GLU A 260 8.71 1.00 39.80
C GLU A 260 8.16 1.56 41.10
N VAL A 261 8.22 0.75 42.24
CA VAL A 261 7.86 1.20 43.59
C VAL A 261 9.12 1.27 44.47
#